data_0c0e4260a64c6c29338e23792e862c7a
#
_entry.id   0c0e4260a64c6c29338e23792e862c7a
#
_cell.length_a   1.000
_cell.length_b   1.000
_cell.length_c   1.000
_cell.angle_alpha   90.00
_cell.angle_beta   90.00
_cell.angle_gamma   90.00
#
_symmetry.space_group_name_H-M   'P 1'
#
loop_
_entity.id
_entity.type
_entity.pdbx_description
1 polymer ?
#
loop_
_entity_poly.entity_id
_entity_poly.type
_entity_poly.pdbx_seq_one_letter_code
_entity_poly.pdbx_strand_id
1 'polypeptide(L)'
;MKFIDKLERKFGRFGVPNLTVYIIGCYVLGYFLAMFAPGVLNMLSLDMSMVMKGQIWRLVTWVIYPPSSVGGTGNLVMFLLAIFFFYYPIGTSLERTWGTFRYTLYIFSGVLFTVIAAVLLHVFTGGYVVMNGIAYSLGGNIFTTYYISLSIFLAYAVTYPDLQLLLMFVIPIRMKWMAFVYGLFIAWDIVSYLRVGLWVGVVPIVASLLNFVIFYFSTRDMNRYNPKEIHRRQQFKKAVAPSRTGSVPDGIVKHKCAICGRTEKDDPNLEFRFCSKCNGNYEYCQDHLFTHKHVQ
;
A
#
# COMPACT_ATOMS: atom_id res chain seq x y z
N MET A 1 -4.36 2.54 19.63
CA MET A 1 -4.81 1.41 18.77
C MET A 1 -5.59 1.98 17.62
N LYS A 2 -5.21 1.63 16.39
CA LYS A 2 -5.88 2.11 15.19
C LYS A 2 -7.24 1.41 15.03
N PHE A 3 -8.18 2.06 14.37
CA PHE A 3 -9.52 1.53 14.10
C PHE A 3 -9.45 0.15 13.41
N ILE A 4 -8.57 0.00 12.43
CA ILE A 4 -8.37 -1.27 11.71
C ILE A 4 -7.88 -2.39 12.65
N ASP A 5 -6.98 -2.09 13.60
CA ASP A 5 -6.48 -3.10 14.55
C ASP A 5 -7.61 -3.64 15.46
N LYS A 6 -8.57 -2.77 15.82
CA LYS A 6 -9.76 -3.19 16.58
C LYS A 6 -10.68 -4.08 15.75
N LEU A 7 -10.88 -3.73 14.47
CA LEU A 7 -11.65 -4.55 13.53
C LEU A 7 -10.99 -5.90 13.29
N GLU A 8 -9.67 -5.92 13.10
CA GLU A 8 -8.90 -7.15 12.88
C GLU A 8 -9.00 -8.11 14.07
N ARG A 9 -8.94 -7.60 15.31
CA ARG A 9 -9.14 -8.43 16.51
C ARG A 9 -10.54 -9.02 16.60
N LYS A 10 -11.56 -8.28 16.18
CA LYS A 10 -12.97 -8.72 16.27
C LYS A 10 -13.38 -9.61 15.10
N PHE A 11 -12.92 -9.29 13.89
CA PHE A 11 -13.38 -9.86 12.63
C PHE A 11 -12.26 -10.53 11.80
N GLY A 12 -11.06 -10.70 12.33
CA GLY A 12 -9.93 -11.27 11.62
C GLY A 12 -10.19 -12.65 11.01
N ARG A 13 -11.13 -13.41 11.59
CA ARG A 13 -11.56 -14.73 11.09
C ARG A 13 -12.30 -14.67 9.73
N PHE A 14 -12.82 -13.50 9.35
CA PHE A 14 -13.54 -13.29 8.08
C PHE A 14 -12.61 -12.89 6.93
N GLY A 15 -11.29 -12.84 7.14
CA GLY A 15 -10.34 -12.66 6.05
C GLY A 15 -10.42 -13.85 5.08
N VAL A 16 -10.59 -13.55 3.79
CA VAL A 16 -10.63 -14.55 2.73
C VAL A 16 -9.22 -14.82 2.23
N PRO A 17 -8.63 -16.01 2.47
CA PRO A 17 -7.29 -16.32 1.99
C PRO A 17 -7.27 -16.42 0.48
N ASN A 18 -6.19 -15.97 -0.14
CA ASN A 18 -5.99 -15.97 -1.60
C ASN A 18 -7.11 -15.23 -2.37
N LEU A 19 -7.65 -14.15 -1.80
CA LEU A 19 -8.74 -13.37 -2.40
C LEU A 19 -8.40 -12.93 -3.83
N THR A 20 -7.14 -12.63 -4.11
CA THR A 20 -6.64 -12.27 -5.44
C THR A 20 -6.99 -13.34 -6.49
N VAL A 21 -6.84 -14.62 -6.15
CA VAL A 21 -7.15 -15.72 -7.08
C VAL A 21 -8.64 -15.77 -7.41
N TYR A 22 -9.51 -15.54 -6.42
CA TYR A 22 -10.96 -15.49 -6.64
C TYR A 22 -11.35 -14.30 -7.55
N ILE A 23 -10.73 -13.13 -7.35
CA ILE A 23 -10.98 -11.97 -8.21
C ILE A 23 -10.51 -12.23 -9.63
N ILE A 24 -9.34 -12.83 -9.81
CA ILE A 24 -8.83 -13.23 -11.13
C ILE A 24 -9.80 -14.24 -11.79
N GLY A 25 -10.30 -15.21 -11.03
CA GLY A 25 -11.31 -16.14 -11.52
C GLY A 25 -12.59 -15.44 -12.02
N CYS A 26 -13.07 -14.43 -11.28
CA CYS A 26 -14.18 -13.59 -11.71
C CYS A 26 -13.85 -12.83 -13.02
N TYR A 27 -12.64 -12.27 -13.16
CA TYR A 27 -12.25 -11.57 -14.37
C TYR A 27 -12.10 -12.48 -15.59
N VAL A 28 -11.58 -13.69 -15.38
CA VAL A 28 -11.51 -14.72 -16.44
C VAL A 28 -12.92 -15.10 -16.90
N LEU A 29 -13.84 -15.34 -15.96
CA LEU A 29 -15.25 -15.60 -16.26
C LEU A 29 -15.88 -14.43 -17.03
N GLY A 30 -15.67 -13.21 -16.57
CA GLY A 30 -16.15 -11.99 -17.24
C GLY A 30 -15.60 -11.84 -18.65
N TYR A 31 -14.33 -12.18 -18.86
CA TYR A 31 -13.73 -12.18 -20.20
C TYR A 31 -14.40 -13.19 -21.15
N PHE A 32 -14.63 -14.41 -20.68
CA PHE A 32 -15.37 -15.41 -21.45
C PHE A 32 -16.81 -14.97 -21.76
N LEU A 33 -17.49 -14.36 -20.77
CA LEU A 33 -18.84 -13.81 -21.01
C LEU A 33 -18.82 -12.66 -22.01
N ALA A 34 -17.79 -11.80 -21.99
CA ALA A 34 -17.64 -10.73 -22.97
C ALA A 34 -17.47 -11.26 -24.39
N MET A 35 -16.80 -12.42 -24.54
CA MET A 35 -16.50 -13.03 -25.83
C MET A 35 -17.70 -13.83 -26.40
N PHE A 36 -18.37 -14.61 -25.54
CA PHE A 36 -19.40 -15.56 -25.99
C PHE A 36 -20.84 -15.09 -25.73
N ALA A 37 -21.04 -14.24 -24.71
CA ALA A 37 -22.37 -13.81 -24.27
C ALA A 37 -22.39 -12.36 -23.76
N PRO A 38 -22.08 -11.36 -24.61
CA PRO A 38 -21.97 -9.96 -24.17
C PRO A 38 -23.27 -9.41 -23.58
N GLY A 39 -24.43 -9.91 -24.02
CA GLY A 39 -25.73 -9.57 -23.44
C GLY A 39 -25.86 -9.97 -21.97
N VAL A 40 -25.36 -11.16 -21.60
CA VAL A 40 -25.33 -11.63 -20.20
C VAL A 40 -24.38 -10.74 -19.36
N LEU A 41 -23.21 -10.42 -19.89
CA LEU A 41 -22.27 -9.55 -19.19
C LEU A 41 -22.89 -8.17 -18.89
N ASN A 42 -23.63 -7.59 -19.82
CA ASN A 42 -24.35 -6.33 -19.60
C ASN A 42 -25.41 -6.42 -18.50
N MET A 43 -26.04 -7.60 -18.32
CA MET A 43 -26.98 -7.84 -17.21
C MET A 43 -26.30 -7.93 -15.85
N LEU A 44 -25.00 -8.15 -15.82
CA LEU A 44 -24.18 -8.22 -14.60
C LEU A 44 -23.56 -6.87 -14.21
N SER A 45 -23.57 -5.88 -15.11
CA SER A 45 -22.99 -4.55 -14.87
C SER A 45 -23.73 -3.76 -13.79
N LEU A 46 -23.06 -2.85 -13.09
CA LEU A 46 -23.62 -2.02 -12.02
C LEU A 46 -24.49 -0.90 -12.62
N ASP A 47 -25.74 -1.19 -12.88
CA ASP A 47 -26.73 -0.24 -13.35
C ASP A 47 -27.78 0.01 -12.26
N MET A 48 -27.75 1.20 -11.65
CA MET A 48 -28.61 1.53 -10.52
C MET A 48 -30.07 1.68 -10.92
N SER A 49 -30.34 2.08 -12.16
CA SER A 49 -31.71 2.18 -12.68
C SER A 49 -32.38 0.81 -12.77
N MET A 50 -31.59 -0.24 -13.09
CA MET A 50 -32.08 -1.63 -13.12
C MET A 50 -32.14 -2.26 -11.74
N VAL A 51 -31.24 -1.87 -10.82
CA VAL A 51 -31.31 -2.28 -9.40
C VAL A 51 -32.63 -1.82 -8.78
N MET A 52 -33.03 -0.58 -9.02
CA MET A 52 -34.31 -0.04 -8.53
C MET A 52 -35.53 -0.73 -9.14
N LYS A 53 -35.38 -1.38 -10.29
CA LYS A 53 -36.42 -2.25 -10.90
C LYS A 53 -36.41 -3.69 -10.36
N GLY A 54 -35.62 -3.95 -9.29
CA GLY A 54 -35.57 -5.28 -8.62
C GLY A 54 -34.39 -6.16 -9.00
N GLN A 55 -33.44 -5.73 -9.86
CA GLN A 55 -32.26 -6.52 -10.23
C GLN A 55 -31.13 -6.35 -9.22
N ILE A 56 -31.35 -6.76 -7.96
CA ILE A 56 -30.45 -6.56 -6.81
C ILE A 56 -29.09 -7.27 -6.98
N TRP A 57 -29.05 -8.37 -7.74
CA TRP A 57 -27.79 -9.11 -7.99
C TRP A 57 -26.71 -8.24 -8.61
N ARG A 58 -27.06 -7.20 -9.36
CA ARG A 58 -26.10 -6.25 -9.98
C ARG A 58 -25.20 -5.55 -8.98
N LEU A 59 -25.64 -5.42 -7.72
CA LEU A 59 -24.81 -4.84 -6.65
C LEU A 59 -23.55 -5.65 -6.34
N VAL A 60 -23.57 -6.94 -6.65
CA VAL A 60 -22.45 -7.86 -6.38
C VAL A 60 -21.81 -8.36 -7.66
N THR A 61 -22.63 -8.70 -8.66
CA THR A 61 -22.16 -9.37 -9.88
C THR A 61 -21.29 -8.49 -10.79
N TRP A 62 -21.37 -7.16 -10.66
CA TRP A 62 -20.54 -6.25 -11.45
C TRP A 62 -19.03 -6.45 -11.25
N VAL A 63 -18.61 -7.08 -10.14
CA VAL A 63 -17.21 -7.43 -9.86
C VAL A 63 -16.68 -8.44 -10.90
N ILE A 64 -17.57 -9.20 -11.55
CA ILE A 64 -17.22 -10.12 -12.64
C ILE A 64 -16.78 -9.35 -13.90
N TYR A 65 -17.22 -8.09 -14.04
CA TYR A 65 -16.86 -7.28 -15.21
C TYR A 65 -15.36 -7.01 -15.22
N PRO A 66 -14.62 -7.49 -16.25
CA PRO A 66 -13.16 -7.33 -16.27
C PRO A 66 -12.77 -5.86 -16.32
N PRO A 67 -11.65 -5.46 -15.69
CA PRO A 67 -11.19 -4.10 -15.73
C PRO A 67 -10.77 -3.73 -17.15
N SER A 68 -11.54 -2.81 -17.75
CA SER A 68 -11.32 -2.14 -19.04
C SER A 68 -11.23 -3.01 -20.31
N SER A 69 -11.62 -2.38 -21.40
CA SER A 69 -11.21 -2.44 -22.82
C SER A 69 -10.60 -3.75 -23.39
N VAL A 70 -10.66 -4.85 -22.71
CA VAL A 70 -10.29 -6.18 -23.23
C VAL A 70 -11.38 -6.71 -24.18
N GLY A 71 -12.30 -5.86 -24.61
CA GLY A 71 -13.43 -6.16 -25.47
C GLY A 71 -13.11 -6.35 -26.95
N GLY A 72 -11.87 -6.62 -27.32
CA GLY A 72 -11.49 -7.05 -28.68
C GLY A 72 -10.97 -8.46 -28.66
N THR A 73 -11.41 -9.28 -29.57
CA THR A 73 -10.97 -10.68 -29.77
C THR A 73 -9.45 -10.85 -29.97
N GLY A 74 -8.72 -9.76 -30.19
CA GLY A 74 -7.24 -9.74 -30.32
C GLY A 74 -6.47 -9.71 -29.01
N ASN A 75 -7.10 -9.58 -27.84
CA ASN A 75 -6.43 -9.20 -26.60
C ASN A 75 -6.37 -10.29 -25.51
N LEU A 76 -6.69 -11.55 -25.83
CA LEU A 76 -6.58 -12.65 -24.85
C LEU A 76 -5.16 -12.76 -24.30
N VAL A 77 -4.16 -12.65 -25.16
CA VAL A 77 -2.75 -12.71 -24.76
C VAL A 77 -2.40 -11.56 -23.82
N MET A 78 -2.82 -10.34 -24.16
CA MET A 78 -2.61 -9.15 -23.28
C MET A 78 -3.34 -9.28 -21.97
N PHE A 79 -4.54 -9.84 -21.95
CA PHE A 79 -5.28 -10.10 -20.73
C PHE A 79 -4.58 -11.13 -19.83
N LEU A 80 -4.10 -12.24 -20.40
CA LEU A 80 -3.34 -13.25 -19.67
C LEU A 80 -2.01 -12.67 -19.14
N LEU A 81 -1.29 -11.90 -19.95
CA LEU A 81 -0.08 -11.20 -19.51
C LEU A 81 -0.37 -10.26 -18.36
N ALA A 82 -1.47 -9.49 -18.40
CA ALA A 82 -1.86 -8.60 -17.33
C ALA A 82 -2.17 -9.39 -16.03
N ILE A 83 -2.83 -10.54 -16.11
CA ILE A 83 -3.09 -11.41 -14.96
C ILE A 83 -1.78 -11.89 -14.36
N PHE A 84 -0.89 -12.48 -15.16
CA PHE A 84 0.34 -13.10 -14.66
C PHE A 84 1.36 -12.09 -14.15
N PHE A 85 1.50 -10.94 -14.80
CA PHE A 85 2.55 -9.97 -14.48
C PHE A 85 2.09 -8.83 -13.58
N PHE A 86 0.81 -8.51 -13.53
CA PHE A 86 0.30 -7.41 -12.74
C PHE A 86 -0.69 -7.86 -11.65
N TYR A 87 -1.82 -8.46 -12.01
CA TYR A 87 -2.87 -8.74 -11.03
C TYR A 87 -2.45 -9.75 -9.98
N TYR A 88 -1.88 -10.87 -10.39
CA TYR A 88 -1.50 -11.94 -9.45
C TYR A 88 -0.33 -11.54 -8.54
N PRO A 89 0.82 -11.04 -9.04
CA PRO A 89 1.96 -10.70 -8.18
C PRO A 89 1.64 -9.52 -7.25
N ILE A 90 0.93 -8.50 -7.74
CA ILE A 90 0.57 -7.32 -6.95
C ILE A 90 -0.36 -7.72 -5.81
N GLY A 91 -1.45 -8.43 -6.13
CA GLY A 91 -2.44 -8.81 -5.14
C GLY A 91 -1.88 -9.75 -4.07
N THR A 92 -1.15 -10.80 -4.48
CA THR A 92 -0.55 -11.76 -3.54
C THR A 92 0.54 -11.12 -2.66
N SER A 93 1.33 -10.20 -3.20
CA SER A 93 2.34 -9.49 -2.42
C SER A 93 1.71 -8.56 -1.38
N LEU A 94 0.63 -7.85 -1.74
CA LEU A 94 -0.12 -7.03 -0.79
C LEU A 94 -0.77 -7.88 0.30
N GLU A 95 -1.40 -9.00 -0.07
CA GLU A 95 -2.03 -9.91 0.88
C GLU A 95 -1.00 -10.46 1.89
N ARG A 96 0.19 -10.85 1.42
CA ARG A 96 1.28 -11.31 2.30
C ARG A 96 1.79 -10.23 3.25
N THR A 97 1.86 -8.98 2.79
CA THR A 97 2.43 -7.88 3.58
C THR A 97 1.45 -7.28 4.57
N TRP A 98 0.20 -7.09 4.16
CA TRP A 98 -0.82 -6.48 5.00
C TRP A 98 -1.55 -7.50 5.89
N GLY A 99 -1.48 -8.78 5.52
CA GLY A 99 -2.28 -9.86 6.09
C GLY A 99 -3.65 -10.00 5.40
N THR A 100 -4.17 -11.22 5.43
CA THR A 100 -5.39 -11.61 4.72
C THR A 100 -6.59 -10.74 5.09
N PHE A 101 -6.79 -10.42 6.38
CA PHE A 101 -7.94 -9.63 6.81
C PHE A 101 -7.90 -8.19 6.28
N ARG A 102 -6.76 -7.50 6.38
CA ARG A 102 -6.62 -6.11 5.94
C ARG A 102 -6.76 -5.99 4.42
N TYR A 103 -6.20 -6.96 3.69
CA TYR A 103 -6.35 -7.02 2.24
C TYR A 103 -7.81 -7.25 1.84
N THR A 104 -8.48 -8.20 2.47
CA THR A 104 -9.92 -8.45 2.28
C THR A 104 -10.74 -7.19 2.57
N LEU A 105 -10.49 -6.54 3.70
CA LEU A 105 -11.18 -5.31 4.08
C LEU A 105 -10.99 -4.19 3.05
N TYR A 106 -9.77 -4.04 2.50
CA TYR A 106 -9.46 -3.05 1.48
C TYR A 106 -10.28 -3.27 0.19
N ILE A 107 -10.33 -4.50 -0.29
CA ILE A 107 -11.10 -4.84 -1.50
C ILE A 107 -12.60 -4.64 -1.28
N PHE A 108 -13.14 -5.19 -0.18
CA PHE A 108 -14.56 -5.06 0.10
C PHE A 108 -14.99 -3.60 0.36
N SER A 109 -14.16 -2.81 1.03
CA SER A 109 -14.44 -1.38 1.20
C SER A 109 -14.42 -0.64 -0.14
N GLY A 110 -13.52 -0.99 -1.07
CA GLY A 110 -13.50 -0.44 -2.43
C GLY A 110 -14.77 -0.75 -3.22
N VAL A 111 -15.22 -2.00 -3.17
CA VAL A 111 -16.50 -2.42 -3.78
C VAL A 111 -17.67 -1.65 -3.14
N LEU A 112 -17.71 -1.56 -1.82
CA LEU A 112 -18.76 -0.87 -1.09
C LEU A 112 -18.80 0.65 -1.42
N PHE A 113 -17.66 1.33 -1.43
CA PHE A 113 -17.61 2.76 -1.80
C PHE A 113 -18.06 2.99 -3.23
N THR A 114 -17.73 2.10 -4.16
CA THR A 114 -18.20 2.19 -5.55
C THR A 114 -19.72 2.03 -5.63
N VAL A 115 -20.31 1.08 -4.90
CA VAL A 115 -21.76 0.90 -4.84
C VAL A 115 -22.44 2.12 -4.21
N ILE A 116 -21.91 2.63 -3.09
CA ILE A 116 -22.44 3.85 -2.45
C ILE A 116 -22.37 5.04 -3.42
N ALA A 117 -21.26 5.20 -4.13
CA ALA A 117 -21.11 6.25 -5.13
C ALA A 117 -22.12 6.12 -6.27
N ALA A 118 -22.41 4.89 -6.73
CA ALA A 118 -23.42 4.63 -7.74
C ALA A 118 -24.83 4.98 -7.26
N VAL A 119 -25.17 4.63 -6.01
CA VAL A 119 -26.44 5.00 -5.37
C VAL A 119 -26.59 6.50 -5.27
N LEU A 120 -25.58 7.18 -4.70
CA LEU A 120 -25.60 8.63 -4.57
C LEU A 120 -25.75 9.32 -5.92
N LEU A 121 -24.97 8.88 -6.91
CA LEU A 121 -25.07 9.44 -8.26
C LEU A 121 -26.48 9.28 -8.84
N HIS A 122 -27.07 8.09 -8.69
CA HIS A 122 -28.43 7.84 -9.16
C HIS A 122 -29.47 8.73 -8.47
N VAL A 123 -29.34 8.93 -7.15
CA VAL A 123 -30.24 9.80 -6.36
C VAL A 123 -30.12 11.26 -6.83
N PHE A 124 -28.89 11.75 -7.08
CA PHE A 124 -28.68 13.15 -7.49
C PHE A 124 -29.07 13.45 -8.95
N THR A 125 -28.93 12.45 -9.84
CA THR A 125 -29.14 12.66 -11.29
C THR A 125 -30.46 12.06 -11.80
N GLY A 126 -31.18 11.32 -10.96
CA GLY A 126 -32.36 10.56 -11.40
C GLY A 126 -32.03 9.42 -12.39
N GLY A 127 -30.75 9.04 -12.52
CA GLY A 127 -30.29 8.00 -13.45
C GLY A 127 -30.04 8.47 -14.88
N TYR A 128 -30.05 9.79 -15.12
CA TYR A 128 -29.80 10.38 -16.43
C TYR A 128 -28.79 11.52 -16.35
N VAL A 129 -27.99 11.67 -17.40
CA VAL A 129 -27.12 12.84 -17.60
C VAL A 129 -27.50 13.51 -18.91
N VAL A 130 -27.74 14.81 -18.87
CA VAL A 130 -28.03 15.57 -20.06
C VAL A 130 -26.72 16.14 -20.62
N MET A 131 -26.38 15.77 -21.86
CA MET A 131 -25.27 16.33 -22.61
C MET A 131 -25.76 16.87 -23.93
N ASN A 132 -25.38 18.10 -24.23
CA ASN A 132 -25.79 18.79 -25.47
C ASN A 132 -27.33 18.74 -25.75
N GLY A 133 -28.13 18.77 -24.67
CA GLY A 133 -29.58 18.67 -24.78
C GLY A 133 -30.14 17.25 -24.93
N ILE A 134 -29.30 16.22 -24.95
CA ILE A 134 -29.72 14.81 -25.06
C ILE A 134 -29.54 14.14 -23.70
N ALA A 135 -30.59 13.48 -23.21
CA ALA A 135 -30.56 12.72 -21.97
C ALA A 135 -29.96 11.31 -22.23
N TYR A 136 -28.84 11.05 -21.61
CA TYR A 136 -28.19 9.72 -21.63
C TYR A 136 -28.49 8.99 -20.32
N SER A 137 -28.95 7.75 -20.41
CA SER A 137 -29.10 6.88 -19.24
C SER A 137 -27.71 6.57 -18.65
N LEU A 138 -27.58 6.65 -17.34
CA LEU A 138 -26.41 6.20 -16.59
C LEU A 138 -26.36 4.69 -16.58
N GLY A 139 -25.95 4.10 -17.71
CA GLY A 139 -25.77 2.66 -17.84
C GLY A 139 -24.61 2.12 -17.03
N GLY A 140 -24.57 0.80 -16.82
CA GLY A 140 -23.58 0.11 -16.00
C GLY A 140 -22.12 0.19 -16.44
N ASN A 141 -21.82 0.84 -17.55
CA ASN A 141 -20.45 0.98 -18.06
C ASN A 141 -19.63 2.08 -17.38
N ILE A 142 -20.24 2.92 -16.54
CA ILE A 142 -19.56 3.99 -15.82
C ILE A 142 -18.78 3.45 -14.63
N PHE A 143 -19.37 2.47 -13.93
CA PHE A 143 -18.77 1.84 -12.76
C PHE A 143 -18.11 0.52 -13.16
N THR A 144 -16.81 0.58 -13.38
CA THR A 144 -16.00 -0.59 -13.74
C THR A 144 -15.03 -0.95 -12.62
N THR A 145 -14.57 -2.18 -12.59
CA THR A 145 -13.53 -2.63 -11.65
C THR A 145 -12.15 -2.04 -11.94
N TYR A 146 -12.01 -1.30 -13.03
CA TYR A 146 -10.76 -0.64 -13.45
C TYR A 146 -10.19 0.27 -12.35
N TYR A 147 -11.01 1.15 -11.78
CA TYR A 147 -10.54 2.10 -10.75
C TYR A 147 -10.21 1.41 -9.42
N ILE A 148 -10.87 0.29 -9.10
CA ILE A 148 -10.50 -0.53 -7.94
C ILE A 148 -9.12 -1.14 -8.17
N SER A 149 -8.90 -1.74 -9.34
CA SER A 149 -7.60 -2.31 -9.72
C SER A 149 -6.49 -1.25 -9.72
N LEU A 150 -6.80 -0.04 -10.17
CA LEU A 150 -5.90 1.11 -10.11
C LEU A 150 -5.55 1.50 -8.67
N SER A 151 -6.53 1.52 -7.78
CA SER A 151 -6.28 1.81 -6.35
C SER A 151 -5.40 0.75 -5.68
N ILE A 152 -5.55 -0.53 -6.06
CA ILE A 152 -4.68 -1.63 -5.61
C ILE A 152 -3.25 -1.41 -6.10
N PHE A 153 -3.08 -1.00 -7.36
CA PHE A 153 -1.76 -0.68 -7.91
C PHE A 153 -1.09 0.48 -7.15
N LEU A 154 -1.83 1.57 -6.86
CA LEU A 154 -1.32 2.68 -6.06
C LEU A 154 -0.94 2.23 -4.64
N ALA A 155 -1.77 1.40 -4.02
CA ALA A 155 -1.50 0.82 -2.70
C ALA A 155 -0.21 -0.02 -2.70
N TYR A 156 0.01 -0.80 -3.76
CA TYR A 156 1.23 -1.57 -3.97
C TYR A 156 2.46 -0.68 -4.14
N ALA A 157 2.36 0.35 -4.98
CA ALA A 157 3.46 1.28 -5.23
C ALA A 157 3.90 2.06 -3.98
N VAL A 158 2.94 2.39 -3.10
CA VAL A 158 3.25 3.03 -1.81
C VAL A 158 3.82 2.04 -0.79
N THR A 159 3.43 0.78 -0.87
CA THR A 159 3.97 -0.28 0.00
C THR A 159 5.40 -0.64 -0.39
N TYR A 160 5.70 -0.67 -1.69
CA TYR A 160 6.99 -1.06 -2.26
C TYR A 160 7.57 0.00 -3.21
N PRO A 161 7.92 1.20 -2.73
CA PRO A 161 8.29 2.33 -3.59
C PRO A 161 9.58 2.12 -4.39
N ASP A 162 10.53 1.37 -3.84
CA ASP A 162 11.85 1.14 -4.44
C ASP A 162 11.95 -0.17 -5.22
N LEU A 163 10.87 -0.96 -5.25
CA LEU A 163 10.82 -2.17 -6.07
C LEU A 163 10.89 -1.79 -7.55
N GLN A 164 11.72 -2.51 -8.30
CA GLN A 164 11.86 -2.33 -9.73
C GLN A 164 10.99 -3.35 -10.47
N LEU A 165 10.14 -2.87 -11.35
CA LEU A 165 9.43 -3.69 -12.32
C LEU A 165 10.08 -3.52 -13.69
N LEU A 166 10.23 -4.62 -14.42
CA LEU A 166 10.69 -4.61 -15.80
C LEU A 166 9.53 -4.24 -16.73
N LEU A 167 9.47 -2.98 -17.15
CA LEU A 167 8.51 -2.58 -18.18
C LEU A 167 8.87 -3.25 -19.50
N MET A 168 7.91 -3.99 -20.08
CA MET A 168 8.12 -4.78 -21.30
C MET A 168 9.36 -5.70 -21.24
N PHE A 169 9.71 -6.19 -20.03
CA PHE A 169 10.86 -7.08 -19.76
C PHE A 169 12.25 -6.47 -20.02
N VAL A 170 12.34 -5.19 -20.39
CA VAL A 170 13.60 -4.54 -20.80
C VAL A 170 14.00 -3.41 -19.86
N ILE A 171 13.06 -2.54 -19.46
CA ILE A 171 13.36 -1.31 -18.76
C ILE A 171 13.03 -1.44 -17.27
N PRO A 172 14.03 -1.44 -16.36
CA PRO A 172 13.78 -1.47 -14.92
C PRO A 172 13.29 -0.10 -14.45
N ILE A 173 12.00 0.01 -14.12
CA ILE A 173 11.40 1.22 -13.59
C ILE A 173 11.02 1.00 -12.12
N ARG A 174 11.36 1.96 -11.25
CA ARG A 174 10.94 1.92 -9.85
C ARG A 174 9.45 2.20 -9.71
N MET A 175 8.77 1.47 -8.83
CA MET A 175 7.32 1.58 -8.61
C MET A 175 6.85 3.00 -8.31
N LYS A 176 7.62 3.80 -7.59
CA LYS A 176 7.29 5.21 -7.30
C LYS A 176 7.12 6.06 -8.55
N TRP A 177 7.93 5.83 -9.59
CA TRP A 177 7.80 6.56 -10.86
C TRP A 177 6.57 6.12 -11.65
N MET A 178 6.28 4.81 -11.65
CA MET A 178 5.05 4.30 -12.26
C MET A 178 3.81 4.87 -11.57
N ALA A 179 3.78 4.92 -10.23
CA ALA A 179 2.68 5.51 -9.49
C ALA A 179 2.51 7.01 -9.78
N PHE A 180 3.61 7.75 -9.94
CA PHE A 180 3.56 9.17 -10.32
C PHE A 180 2.94 9.36 -11.71
N VAL A 181 3.39 8.58 -12.71
CA VAL A 181 2.85 8.61 -14.07
C VAL A 181 1.37 8.24 -14.06
N TYR A 182 0.97 7.20 -13.32
CA TYR A 182 -0.44 6.83 -13.15
C TYR A 182 -1.27 7.94 -12.50
N GLY A 183 -0.73 8.62 -11.50
CA GLY A 183 -1.37 9.79 -10.90
C GLY A 183 -1.62 10.92 -11.91
N LEU A 184 -0.66 11.15 -12.83
CA LEU A 184 -0.83 12.11 -13.92
C LEU A 184 -1.94 11.67 -14.90
N PHE A 185 -2.02 10.37 -15.26
CA PHE A 185 -3.09 9.87 -16.11
C PHE A 185 -4.46 10.03 -15.45
N ILE A 186 -4.60 9.71 -14.15
CA ILE A 186 -5.85 9.93 -13.41
C ILE A 186 -6.24 11.41 -13.43
N ALA A 187 -5.28 12.32 -13.20
CA ALA A 187 -5.54 13.75 -13.24
C ALA A 187 -5.97 14.20 -14.63
N TRP A 188 -5.35 13.66 -15.68
CA TRP A 188 -5.73 13.90 -17.06
C TRP A 188 -7.15 13.40 -17.36
N ASP A 189 -7.51 12.19 -16.93
CA ASP A 189 -8.86 11.64 -17.09
C ASP A 189 -9.90 12.52 -16.42
N ILE A 190 -9.65 12.97 -15.18
CA ILE A 190 -10.54 13.89 -14.45
C ILE A 190 -10.72 15.18 -15.24
N VAL A 191 -9.63 15.80 -15.70
CA VAL A 191 -9.69 17.04 -16.49
C VAL A 191 -10.45 16.82 -17.82
N SER A 192 -10.21 15.68 -18.47
CA SER A 192 -10.88 15.32 -19.73
C SER A 192 -12.39 15.15 -19.53
N TYR A 193 -12.81 14.44 -18.50
CA TYR A 193 -14.23 14.30 -18.17
C TYR A 193 -14.89 15.65 -17.85
N LEU A 194 -14.23 16.52 -17.11
CA LEU A 194 -14.75 17.85 -16.78
C LEU A 194 -14.85 18.76 -18.00
N ARG A 195 -13.87 18.70 -18.92
CA ARG A 195 -13.89 19.49 -20.17
C ARG A 195 -15.04 19.11 -21.10
N VAL A 196 -15.38 17.83 -21.15
CA VAL A 196 -16.49 17.32 -21.98
C VAL A 196 -17.84 17.48 -21.28
N GLY A 197 -17.86 17.95 -20.01
CA GLY A 197 -19.09 18.08 -19.21
C GLY A 197 -19.59 16.75 -18.62
N LEU A 198 -18.79 15.67 -18.72
CA LEU A 198 -19.09 14.33 -18.18
C LEU A 198 -18.62 14.21 -16.72
N TRP A 199 -18.99 15.15 -15.86
CA TRP A 199 -18.58 15.11 -14.44
C TRP A 199 -18.91 13.79 -13.74
N VAL A 200 -19.91 13.07 -14.24
CA VAL A 200 -20.32 11.74 -13.75
C VAL A 200 -19.19 10.71 -13.82
N GLY A 201 -18.33 10.77 -14.84
CA GLY A 201 -17.16 9.88 -14.98
C GLY A 201 -16.09 10.09 -13.91
N VAL A 202 -16.12 11.23 -13.21
CA VAL A 202 -15.19 11.51 -12.11
C VAL A 202 -15.59 10.78 -10.83
N VAL A 203 -16.87 10.46 -10.65
CA VAL A 203 -17.39 9.85 -9.41
C VAL A 203 -16.76 8.51 -9.07
N PRO A 204 -16.63 7.51 -9.97
CA PRO A 204 -15.96 6.25 -9.66
C PRO A 204 -14.47 6.42 -9.39
N ILE A 205 -13.82 7.40 -10.04
CA ILE A 205 -12.41 7.72 -9.77
C ILE A 205 -12.25 8.19 -8.32
N VAL A 206 -13.06 9.16 -7.91
CA VAL A 206 -13.03 9.72 -6.55
C VAL A 206 -13.37 8.64 -5.52
N ALA A 207 -14.37 7.79 -5.76
CA ALA A 207 -14.76 6.72 -4.85
C ALA A 207 -13.60 5.73 -4.58
N SER A 208 -12.88 5.33 -5.64
CA SER A 208 -11.76 4.39 -5.50
C SER A 208 -10.52 5.04 -4.87
N LEU A 209 -10.22 6.30 -5.21
CA LEU A 209 -9.13 7.05 -4.58
C LEU A 209 -9.42 7.34 -3.11
N LEU A 210 -10.68 7.64 -2.76
CA LEU A 210 -11.09 7.84 -1.37
C LEU A 210 -10.84 6.58 -0.55
N ASN A 211 -11.18 5.38 -1.07
CA ASN A 211 -10.87 4.11 -0.44
C ASN A 211 -9.36 3.96 -0.18
N PHE A 212 -8.54 4.23 -1.19
CA PHE A 212 -7.08 4.19 -1.06
C PHE A 212 -6.58 5.15 0.02
N VAL A 213 -7.04 6.41 0.00
CA VAL A 213 -6.63 7.45 0.96
C VAL A 213 -7.02 7.08 2.38
N ILE A 214 -8.27 6.67 2.61
CA ILE A 214 -8.75 6.25 3.94
C ILE A 214 -7.93 5.09 4.47
N PHE A 215 -7.70 4.06 3.64
CA PHE A 215 -6.94 2.89 4.04
C PHE A 215 -5.48 3.24 4.33
N TYR A 216 -4.85 4.06 3.48
CA TYR A 216 -3.48 4.52 3.65
C TYR A 216 -3.28 5.24 4.99
N PHE A 217 -4.15 6.22 5.32
CA PHE A 217 -4.07 6.95 6.57
C PHE A 217 -4.43 6.08 7.79
N SER A 218 -5.34 5.14 7.63
CA SER A 218 -5.71 4.20 8.70
C SER A 218 -4.63 3.17 9.01
N THR A 219 -3.81 2.80 8.02
CA THR A 219 -2.76 1.77 8.17
C THR A 219 -1.44 2.36 8.61
N ARG A 220 -1.10 3.56 8.15
CA ARG A 220 0.17 4.23 8.53
C ARG A 220 0.11 4.87 9.90
N ASP A 221 1.26 4.82 10.58
CA ASP A 221 1.43 5.47 11.89
C ASP A 221 1.62 6.97 11.71
N MET A 222 0.50 7.71 11.78
CA MET A 222 0.49 9.18 11.69
C MET A 222 1.27 9.84 12.83
N ASN A 223 1.49 9.14 13.95
CA ASN A 223 2.35 9.63 15.04
C ASN A 223 3.78 9.93 14.57
N ARG A 224 4.23 9.26 13.48
CA ARG A 224 5.54 9.56 12.90
C ARG A 224 5.66 10.99 12.36
N TYR A 225 4.55 11.57 11.92
CA TYR A 225 4.44 12.93 11.37
C TYR A 225 3.94 13.95 12.39
N ASN A 226 3.61 13.51 13.63
CA ASN A 226 3.20 14.42 14.68
C ASN A 226 4.37 15.33 15.09
N PRO A 227 4.24 16.67 15.01
CA PRO A 227 5.30 17.60 15.34
C PRO A 227 5.90 17.35 16.73
N LYS A 228 5.06 16.98 17.72
CA LYS A 228 5.50 16.65 19.09
C LYS A 228 6.43 15.44 19.12
N GLU A 229 6.10 14.38 18.38
CA GLU A 229 6.93 13.18 18.28
C GLU A 229 8.21 13.40 17.50
N ILE A 230 8.17 14.22 16.45
CA ILE A 230 9.37 14.63 15.70
C ILE A 230 10.32 15.39 16.63
N HIS A 231 9.80 16.33 17.40
CA HIS A 231 10.59 17.12 18.34
C HIS A 231 11.18 16.26 19.45
N ARG A 232 10.39 15.34 20.02
CA ARG A 232 10.84 14.35 21.02
C ARG A 232 11.97 13.46 20.47
N ARG A 233 11.83 12.97 19.24
CA ARG A 233 12.86 12.15 18.58
C ARG A 233 14.14 12.95 18.28
N GLN A 234 14.00 14.23 17.89
CA GLN A 234 15.14 15.10 17.67
C GLN A 234 15.87 15.41 18.99
N GLN A 235 15.14 15.68 20.08
CA GLN A 235 15.72 15.86 21.40
C GLN A 235 16.45 14.59 21.87
N PHE A 236 15.81 13.40 21.71
CA PHE A 236 16.46 12.13 22.04
C PHE A 236 17.72 11.89 21.20
N LYS A 237 17.66 12.12 19.89
CA LYS A 237 18.86 12.02 19.03
C LYS A 237 19.97 12.98 19.45
N LYS A 238 19.64 14.21 19.86
CA LYS A 238 20.62 15.17 20.38
C LYS A 238 21.21 14.72 21.72
N ALA A 239 20.37 14.13 22.59
CA ALA A 239 20.83 13.66 23.91
C ALA A 239 21.72 12.40 23.81
N VAL A 240 21.45 11.52 22.83
CA VAL A 240 22.18 10.26 22.64
C VAL A 240 23.29 10.39 21.58
N ALA A 241 23.31 11.49 20.81
CA ALA A 241 24.41 11.72 19.87
C ALA A 241 25.72 11.84 20.66
N PRO A 242 26.73 11.03 20.34
CA PRO A 242 28.06 11.23 20.95
C PRO A 242 28.45 12.67 20.69
N SER A 243 28.86 13.38 21.76
CA SER A 243 29.23 14.79 21.64
C SER A 243 30.36 14.90 20.59
N ARG A 244 30.02 15.49 19.44
CA ARG A 244 30.99 15.79 18.36
C ARG A 244 32.03 16.86 18.74
N THR A 245 31.86 17.46 19.90
CA THR A 245 32.83 18.34 20.52
C THR A 245 33.63 17.58 21.58
N GLY A 246 34.37 16.61 21.09
CA GLY A 246 35.36 15.96 21.90
C GLY A 246 36.60 15.74 21.05
N SER A 247 37.29 16.81 20.67
CA SER A 247 38.70 16.76 20.92
C SER A 247 38.81 16.47 22.41
N VAL A 248 39.03 15.20 22.76
CA VAL A 248 39.43 14.80 24.13
C VAL A 248 40.55 15.74 24.46
N PRO A 249 40.42 16.56 25.54
CA PRO A 249 41.53 17.40 25.92
C PRO A 249 42.80 16.52 26.00
N ASP A 250 43.86 16.96 25.39
CA ASP A 250 45.12 16.24 25.41
C ASP A 250 45.47 15.97 26.87
N GLY A 251 45.26 14.71 27.31
CA GLY A 251 45.42 14.34 28.72
C GLY A 251 44.40 13.33 29.28
N ILE A 252 43.19 13.25 28.74
CA ILE A 252 42.18 12.30 29.25
C ILE A 252 42.42 10.91 28.63
N VAL A 253 42.77 9.97 29.48
CA VAL A 253 42.94 8.56 29.16
C VAL A 253 41.58 7.89 29.17
N LYS A 254 41.21 7.20 28.07
CA LYS A 254 39.94 6.51 27.96
C LYS A 254 39.97 5.12 28.59
N HIS A 255 41.12 4.45 28.45
CA HIS A 255 41.33 3.09 28.91
C HIS A 255 42.57 3.00 29.81
N LYS A 256 42.43 2.31 30.97
CA LYS A 256 43.50 2.14 31.92
C LYS A 256 43.43 0.73 32.54
N CYS A 257 44.51 0.00 32.49
CA CYS A 257 44.58 -1.28 33.14
C CYS A 257 44.58 -1.15 34.68
N ALA A 258 43.66 -1.87 35.37
CA ALA A 258 43.53 -1.78 36.82
C ALA A 258 44.73 -2.37 37.58
N ILE A 259 45.59 -3.19 36.95
CA ILE A 259 46.77 -3.81 37.60
C ILE A 259 48.04 -3.00 37.33
N CYS A 260 48.41 -2.83 36.05
CA CYS A 260 49.70 -2.21 35.71
C CYS A 260 49.60 -0.70 35.44
N GLY A 261 48.39 -0.13 35.40
CA GLY A 261 48.17 1.30 35.15
C GLY A 261 48.45 1.75 33.74
N ARG A 262 48.93 0.88 32.82
CA ARG A 262 49.15 1.21 31.41
C ARG A 262 47.88 1.70 30.75
N THR A 263 48.02 2.60 29.83
CA THR A 263 46.95 3.31 29.11
C THR A 263 47.15 3.13 27.60
N GLU A 264 46.11 3.48 26.80
CA GLU A 264 46.19 3.52 25.35
C GLU A 264 47.26 4.46 24.79
N LYS A 265 47.80 5.36 25.64
CA LYS A 265 48.86 6.30 25.26
C LYS A 265 50.27 5.68 25.40
N ASP A 266 50.38 4.70 26.27
CA ASP A 266 51.65 4.01 26.51
C ASP A 266 51.96 3.04 25.38
N ASP A 267 50.93 2.40 24.83
CA ASP A 267 51.01 1.52 23.66
C ASP A 267 49.69 1.54 22.87
N PRO A 268 49.68 2.07 21.64
CA PRO A 268 48.48 2.16 20.78
C PRO A 268 47.90 0.83 20.37
N ASN A 269 48.71 -0.27 20.47
CA ASN A 269 48.25 -1.61 20.09
C ASN A 269 47.70 -2.42 21.28
N LEU A 270 47.66 -1.84 22.49
CA LEU A 270 47.22 -2.47 23.68
C LEU A 270 45.66 -2.56 23.71
N GLU A 271 45.13 -3.77 23.67
CA GLU A 271 43.69 -3.97 23.84
C GLU A 271 43.31 -3.96 25.33
N PHE A 272 42.22 -3.28 25.65
CA PHE A 272 41.63 -3.21 26.98
C PHE A 272 40.27 -3.88 26.98
N ARG A 273 40.00 -4.72 27.98
CA ARG A 273 38.69 -5.41 28.09
C ARG A 273 38.22 -5.41 29.56
N PHE A 274 36.91 -5.33 29.74
CA PHE A 274 36.31 -5.49 31.06
C PHE A 274 36.24 -6.99 31.46
N CYS A 275 36.44 -7.27 32.73
CA CYS A 275 36.25 -8.61 33.23
C CYS A 275 34.80 -8.80 33.70
N SER A 276 34.08 -9.78 33.11
CA SER A 276 32.71 -10.09 33.45
C SER A 276 32.51 -10.80 34.80
N LYS A 277 33.62 -11.25 35.44
CA LYS A 277 33.62 -11.97 36.75
C LYS A 277 33.97 -11.06 37.91
N CYS A 278 34.49 -9.86 37.66
CA CYS A 278 34.79 -8.91 38.72
C CYS A 278 33.53 -8.09 39.07
N ASN A 279 33.34 -7.84 40.36
CA ASN A 279 32.26 -6.95 40.81
C ASN A 279 32.73 -5.50 40.66
N GLY A 280 32.27 -4.84 39.56
CA GLY A 280 32.65 -3.48 39.17
C GLY A 280 33.22 -3.38 37.75
N ASN A 281 33.38 -2.14 37.28
CA ASN A 281 33.85 -1.84 35.92
C ASN A 281 35.39 -1.71 35.91
N TYR A 282 36.08 -2.84 36.04
CA TYR A 282 37.54 -2.89 35.96
C TYR A 282 37.99 -3.29 34.56
N GLU A 283 38.82 -2.44 33.95
CA GLU A 283 39.47 -2.72 32.66
C GLU A 283 40.86 -3.31 32.88
N TYR A 284 41.19 -4.30 32.06
CA TYR A 284 42.49 -4.96 32.09
C TYR A 284 43.07 -4.98 30.67
N CYS A 285 44.38 -4.79 30.57
CA CYS A 285 45.07 -4.99 29.29
C CYS A 285 45.17 -6.48 28.96
N GLN A 286 45.49 -6.79 27.72
CA GLN A 286 45.57 -8.18 27.24
C GLN A 286 46.46 -9.08 28.10
N ASP A 287 47.54 -8.55 28.68
CA ASP A 287 48.46 -9.30 29.53
C ASP A 287 47.90 -9.66 30.91
N HIS A 288 46.99 -8.79 31.41
CA HIS A 288 46.41 -8.98 32.75
C HIS A 288 44.96 -9.46 32.74
N LEU A 289 44.34 -9.58 31.54
CA LEU A 289 42.95 -10.02 31.42
C LEU A 289 42.71 -11.43 31.98
N PHE A 290 43.70 -12.33 31.82
CA PHE A 290 43.58 -13.71 32.26
C PHE A 290 44.36 -14.01 33.52
N THR A 291 45.22 -13.11 33.99
CA THR A 291 46.14 -13.32 35.14
C THR A 291 45.76 -12.56 36.40
N HIS A 292 44.72 -11.71 36.33
CA HIS A 292 44.28 -10.91 37.48
C HIS A 292 43.48 -11.74 38.49
N LYS A 293 43.54 -11.34 39.75
CA LYS A 293 42.64 -11.86 40.80
C LYS A 293 41.29 -11.14 40.67
N HIS A 294 40.22 -11.92 40.66
CA HIS A 294 38.89 -11.34 40.59
C HIS A 294 38.54 -10.55 41.85
N VAL A 295 38.03 -9.35 41.68
CA VAL A 295 37.48 -8.53 42.76
C VAL A 295 36.05 -9.01 43.01
N GLN A 296 35.79 -9.44 44.26
CA GLN A 296 34.46 -9.92 44.71
C GLN A 296 33.63 -8.77 45.27
#